data_0f5b96b1c196a51e00daf2ced67cd755
#
_entry.id   0f5b96b1c196a51e00daf2ced67cd755
#
_cell.length_a   1.000
_cell.length_b   1.000
_cell.length_c   1.000
_cell.angle_alpha   90.00
_cell.angle_beta   90.00
_cell.angle_gamma   90.00
#
_symmetry.space_group_name_H-M   'P 1'
#
loop_
_entity.id
_entity.type
_entity.pdbx_description
1 polymer ?
#
loop_
_entity_poly.entity_id
_entity_poly.type
_entity_poly.pdbx_seq_one_letter_code
_entity_poly.pdbx_strand_id
1 'polypeptide(L)'
;MANIPLFAQVYVEVVAGQGEALVGNHPGRALGYTCAKDGSGSPSVCSAPSKSISLMGKGLIFRSDSNAEDLPGFAGAGLFDSVPMVEHSRRTMSYRHEKILNDRGFTDDMMAKIAKAGAAVEEAMGGVPQDIEGCVVGGEVYVVQTRPQVGV
;
A
#
# COMPACT_ATOMS: atom_id res chain seq x y z
N MET A 1 -22.73 3.47 13.03
CA MET A 1 -21.26 3.35 12.87
C MET A 1 -20.62 4.48 13.65
N ALA A 2 -19.72 4.19 14.56
CA ALA A 2 -18.97 5.22 15.26
C ALA A 2 -18.12 5.98 14.22
N ASN A 3 -18.18 7.31 14.28
CA ASN A 3 -17.40 8.16 13.37
C ASN A 3 -15.95 8.18 13.90
N ILE A 4 -15.07 7.32 13.37
CA ILE A 4 -13.66 7.27 13.75
C ILE A 4 -13.00 8.55 13.21
N PRO A 5 -12.33 9.36 14.05
CA PRO A 5 -11.66 10.56 13.59
C PRO A 5 -10.62 10.23 12.50
N LEU A 6 -10.43 11.12 11.54
CA LEU A 6 -9.54 10.91 10.38
C LEU A 6 -8.10 10.56 10.80
N PHE A 7 -7.59 11.20 11.86
CA PHE A 7 -6.25 10.93 12.41
C PHE A 7 -6.10 9.54 13.08
N ALA A 8 -7.22 8.87 13.37
CA ALA A 8 -7.25 7.51 13.91
C ALA A 8 -7.48 6.43 12.84
N GLN A 9 -7.36 6.79 11.58
CA GLN A 9 -7.57 5.90 10.44
C GLN A 9 -6.30 5.73 9.62
N VAL A 10 -6.21 4.58 8.96
CA VAL A 10 -5.25 4.28 7.90
C VAL A 10 -6.02 4.16 6.59
N TYR A 11 -5.55 4.85 5.54
CA TYR A 11 -5.98 4.60 4.17
C TYR A 11 -5.03 3.60 3.52
N VAL A 12 -5.57 2.58 2.88
CA VAL A 12 -4.80 1.48 2.29
C VAL A 12 -5.19 1.31 0.83
N GLU A 13 -4.22 1.32 -0.06
CA GLU A 13 -4.38 0.90 -1.45
C GLU A 13 -3.72 -0.45 -1.68
N VAL A 14 -4.43 -1.36 -2.35
CA VAL A 14 -3.97 -2.73 -2.60
C VAL A 14 -4.04 -3.06 -4.08
N VAL A 15 -2.96 -3.62 -4.60
CA VAL A 15 -2.91 -4.24 -5.92
C VAL A 15 -2.28 -5.64 -5.81
N ALA A 16 -2.59 -6.51 -6.75
CA ALA A 16 -1.86 -7.76 -6.88
C ALA A 16 -0.55 -7.53 -7.64
N GLY A 17 0.54 -8.12 -7.15
CA GLY A 17 1.87 -8.00 -7.78
C GLY A 17 2.71 -6.86 -7.24
N GLN A 18 3.48 -6.21 -8.09
CA GLN A 18 4.43 -5.18 -7.70
C GLN A 18 3.75 -3.83 -7.39
N GLY A 19 4.20 -3.14 -6.34
CA GLY A 19 3.71 -1.83 -5.92
C GLY A 19 3.84 -0.74 -7.00
N GLU A 20 4.76 -0.89 -7.93
CA GLU A 20 4.88 -0.01 -9.10
C GLU A 20 3.56 0.15 -9.87
N ALA A 21 2.67 -0.84 -9.80
CA ALA A 21 1.34 -0.73 -10.38
C ALA A 21 0.46 0.35 -9.74
N LEU A 22 0.76 0.79 -8.50
CA LEU A 22 0.07 1.89 -7.80
C LEU A 22 0.57 3.25 -8.26
N VAL A 23 1.88 3.41 -8.43
CA VAL A 23 2.55 4.70 -8.65
C VAL A 23 2.88 4.97 -10.12
N GLY A 24 2.97 3.93 -10.95
CA GLY A 24 3.37 4.01 -12.37
C GLY A 24 2.27 4.53 -13.32
N ASN A 25 1.23 5.18 -12.81
CA ASN A 25 0.13 5.76 -13.61
C ASN A 25 -0.51 4.79 -14.62
N HIS A 26 -0.61 3.51 -14.25
CA HIS A 26 -1.27 2.51 -15.06
C HIS A 26 -2.79 2.70 -15.08
N PRO A 27 -3.49 2.32 -16.17
CA PRO A 27 -4.94 2.38 -16.23
C PRO A 27 -5.62 1.53 -15.16
N GLY A 28 -6.63 2.08 -14.51
CA GLY A 28 -7.38 1.44 -13.43
C GLY A 28 -7.11 2.11 -12.09
N ARG A 29 -7.83 1.64 -11.07
CA ARG A 29 -7.67 2.07 -9.69
C ARG A 29 -7.29 0.88 -8.83
N ALA A 30 -6.60 1.15 -7.73
CA ALA A 30 -6.38 0.15 -6.69
C ALA A 30 -7.68 -0.16 -5.93
N LEU A 31 -7.69 -1.29 -5.23
CA LEU A 31 -8.66 -1.52 -4.15
C LEU A 31 -8.30 -0.57 -3.01
N GLY A 32 -9.25 0.26 -2.59
CA GLY A 32 -9.05 1.25 -1.52
C GLY A 32 -9.88 0.90 -0.30
N TYR A 33 -9.25 0.97 0.88
CA TYR A 33 -9.87 0.72 2.17
C TYR A 33 -9.49 1.80 3.18
N THR A 34 -10.40 2.06 4.14
CA THR A 34 -10.07 2.76 5.38
C THR A 34 -10.26 1.83 6.56
N CYS A 35 -9.32 1.85 7.48
CA CYS A 35 -9.29 1.00 8.68
C CYS A 35 -8.99 1.84 9.91
N ALA A 36 -9.45 1.40 11.09
CA ALA A 36 -8.96 1.96 12.34
C ALA A 36 -7.49 1.58 12.57
N LYS A 37 -6.66 2.51 13.07
CA LYS A 37 -5.21 2.28 13.33
C LYS A 37 -4.96 1.14 14.30
N ASP A 38 -5.85 0.93 15.28
CA ASP A 38 -5.77 -0.18 16.24
C ASP A 38 -6.17 -1.54 15.64
N GLY A 39 -6.60 -1.54 14.37
CA GLY A 39 -7.07 -2.73 13.66
C GLY A 39 -8.44 -3.22 14.14
N SER A 40 -9.18 -2.42 14.87
CA SER A 40 -10.52 -2.77 15.35
C SER A 40 -11.59 -2.57 14.26
N GLY A 41 -12.66 -3.34 14.37
CA GLY A 41 -13.78 -3.26 13.44
C GLY A 41 -13.46 -3.76 12.04
N SER A 42 -14.44 -3.68 11.16
CA SER A 42 -14.27 -4.04 9.75
C SER A 42 -13.84 -2.84 8.93
N PRO A 43 -12.96 -3.05 7.93
CA PRO A 43 -12.55 -1.99 7.01
C PRO A 43 -13.73 -1.48 6.18
N SER A 44 -13.68 -0.21 5.81
CA SER A 44 -14.62 0.39 4.87
C SER A 44 -14.00 0.42 3.47
N VAL A 45 -14.73 -0.07 2.48
CA VAL A 45 -14.29 -0.04 1.08
C VAL A 45 -14.49 1.36 0.51
N CYS A 46 -13.41 2.00 0.05
CA CYS A 46 -13.43 3.32 -0.60
C CYS A 46 -13.42 3.21 -2.12
N SER A 47 -12.74 2.18 -2.64
CA SER A 47 -12.62 1.93 -4.08
C SER A 47 -12.59 0.42 -4.34
N ALA A 48 -13.47 -0.06 -5.21
CA ALA A 48 -13.52 -1.47 -5.61
C ALA A 48 -13.63 -1.58 -7.13
N PRO A 49 -12.53 -1.43 -7.86
CA PRO A 49 -12.54 -1.60 -9.31
C PRO A 49 -12.77 -3.08 -9.65
N SER A 50 -13.49 -3.36 -10.74
CA SER A 50 -13.69 -4.73 -11.21
C SER A 50 -12.39 -5.35 -11.75
N LYS A 51 -11.48 -4.50 -12.23
CA LYS A 51 -10.18 -4.88 -12.81
C LYS A 51 -9.13 -3.81 -12.50
N SER A 52 -7.88 -4.24 -12.37
CA SER A 52 -6.72 -3.34 -12.36
C SER A 52 -5.55 -3.93 -13.14
N ILE A 53 -4.58 -3.10 -13.46
CA ILE A 53 -3.30 -3.55 -13.97
C ILE A 53 -2.47 -4.08 -12.79
N SER A 54 -1.83 -5.22 -13.03
CA SER A 54 -0.87 -5.83 -12.12
C SER A 54 0.45 -6.04 -12.86
N LEU A 55 1.54 -5.76 -12.18
CA LEU A 55 2.88 -6.06 -12.64
C LEU A 55 3.38 -7.32 -11.94
N MET A 56 3.56 -8.38 -12.71
CA MET A 56 3.94 -9.69 -12.19
C MET A 56 5.35 -10.02 -12.65
N GLY A 57 6.22 -10.31 -11.70
CA GLY A 57 7.62 -10.66 -11.97
C GLY A 57 8.20 -11.52 -10.87
N LYS A 58 9.40 -12.02 -11.12
CA LYS A 58 10.22 -12.78 -10.18
C LYS A 58 11.63 -12.19 -10.16
N GLY A 59 12.34 -12.40 -9.08
CA GLY A 59 13.73 -11.97 -8.93
C GLY A 59 13.86 -10.72 -8.07
N LEU A 60 14.98 -10.02 -8.26
CA LEU A 60 15.35 -8.83 -7.51
C LEU A 60 14.93 -7.56 -8.24
N ILE A 61 14.69 -6.51 -7.48
CA ILE A 61 14.53 -5.15 -7.97
C ILE A 61 15.69 -4.34 -7.43
N PHE A 62 16.40 -3.66 -8.30
CA PHE A 62 17.44 -2.72 -7.94
C PHE A 62 16.85 -1.32 -7.92
N ARG A 63 16.96 -0.65 -6.79
CA ARG A 63 16.59 0.77 -6.66
C ARG A 63 17.86 1.59 -6.52
N SER A 64 17.89 2.74 -7.17
CA SER A 64 18.85 3.77 -6.81
C SER A 64 18.51 4.30 -5.43
N ASP A 65 19.53 4.57 -4.63
CA ASP A 65 19.41 5.29 -3.37
C ASP A 65 20.17 6.62 -3.50
N SER A 66 19.54 7.70 -3.08
CA SER A 66 20.13 9.03 -3.16
C SER A 66 19.68 9.87 -1.97
N ASN A 67 20.65 10.53 -1.34
CA ASN A 67 20.38 11.51 -0.28
C ASN A 67 19.54 12.70 -0.76
N ALA A 68 19.31 12.83 -2.08
CA ALA A 68 18.49 13.88 -2.68
C ALA A 68 17.03 13.45 -2.90
N GLU A 69 16.67 12.20 -2.61
CA GLU A 69 15.31 11.69 -2.86
C GLU A 69 14.30 12.25 -1.85
N ASP A 70 14.70 12.42 -0.59
CA ASP A 70 13.84 12.86 0.52
C ASP A 70 14.44 14.03 1.31
N LEU A 71 14.73 15.13 0.63
CA LEU A 71 15.20 16.35 1.29
C LEU A 71 14.04 17.13 1.90
N PRO A 72 14.24 17.84 3.04
CA PRO A 72 13.24 18.74 3.59
C PRO A 72 12.77 19.75 2.54
N GLY A 73 11.48 19.70 2.19
CA GLY A 73 10.87 20.57 1.19
C GLY A 73 11.07 20.15 -0.27
N PHE A 74 11.72 19.01 -0.53
CA PHE A 74 11.90 18.47 -1.86
C PHE A 74 11.69 16.95 -1.84
N ALA A 75 10.66 16.49 -2.52
CA ALA A 75 10.44 15.06 -2.76
C ALA A 75 10.93 14.72 -4.16
N GLY A 76 11.98 13.92 -4.25
CA GLY A 76 12.53 13.42 -5.52
C GLY A 76 11.73 12.27 -6.14
N ALA A 77 10.44 12.14 -5.78
CA ALA A 77 9.58 11.06 -6.24
C ALA A 77 9.53 11.01 -7.78
N GLY A 78 9.86 9.85 -8.34
CA GLY A 78 9.87 9.62 -9.78
C GLY A 78 11.13 10.09 -10.51
N LEU A 79 12.14 10.61 -9.81
CA LEU A 79 13.44 10.97 -10.41
C LEU A 79 14.43 9.79 -10.44
N PHE A 80 14.15 8.74 -9.69
CA PHE A 80 15.00 7.57 -9.56
C PHE A 80 14.27 6.32 -10.01
N ASP A 81 14.94 5.51 -10.81
CA ASP A 81 14.34 4.32 -11.41
C ASP A 81 14.50 3.09 -10.51
N SER A 82 13.46 2.23 -10.53
CA SER A 82 13.53 0.88 -10.01
C SER A 82 13.69 -0.09 -11.19
N VAL A 83 14.81 -0.79 -11.23
CA VAL A 83 15.14 -1.70 -12.34
C VAL A 83 14.95 -3.15 -11.90
N PRO A 84 13.95 -3.87 -12.40
CA PRO A 84 13.78 -5.29 -12.11
C PRO A 84 14.84 -6.11 -12.85
N MET A 85 15.37 -7.15 -12.18
CA MET A 85 16.31 -8.09 -12.78
C MET A 85 15.71 -8.84 -13.99
N VAL A 86 14.41 -9.07 -13.92
CA VAL A 86 13.61 -9.67 -15.02
C VAL A 86 12.43 -8.75 -15.29
N GLU A 87 12.20 -8.43 -16.55
CA GLU A 87 11.08 -7.58 -16.94
C GLU A 87 9.74 -8.13 -16.42
N HIS A 88 8.95 -7.26 -15.80
CA HIS A 88 7.66 -7.62 -15.26
C HIS A 88 6.61 -7.79 -16.36
N SER A 89 5.86 -8.87 -16.31
CA SER A 89 4.73 -9.06 -17.21
C SER A 89 3.54 -8.23 -16.74
N ARG A 90 2.99 -7.43 -17.64
CA ARG A 90 1.77 -6.65 -17.41
C ARG A 90 0.55 -7.56 -17.59
N ARG A 91 -0.31 -7.60 -16.56
CA ARG A 91 -1.54 -8.42 -16.59
C ARG A 91 -2.74 -7.60 -16.12
N THR A 92 -3.90 -7.90 -16.68
CA THR A 92 -5.17 -7.40 -16.13
C THR A 92 -5.67 -8.41 -15.10
N MET A 93 -5.78 -7.97 -13.85
CA MET A 93 -6.36 -8.76 -12.76
C MET A 93 -7.84 -8.41 -12.60
N SER A 94 -8.66 -9.44 -12.42
CA SER A 94 -10.08 -9.29 -12.05
C SER A 94 -10.25 -9.66 -10.60
N TYR A 95 -10.81 -8.75 -9.81
CA TYR A 95 -11.06 -8.98 -8.37
C TYR A 95 -12.39 -9.67 -8.09
N ARG A 96 -13.17 -10.00 -9.13
CA ARG A 96 -14.54 -10.52 -8.99
C ARG A 96 -14.65 -11.77 -8.10
N HIS A 97 -13.62 -12.58 -8.07
CA HIS A 97 -13.59 -13.85 -7.32
C HIS A 97 -12.46 -13.89 -6.27
N GLU A 98 -11.77 -12.77 -6.08
CA GLU A 98 -10.67 -12.69 -5.11
C GLU A 98 -11.20 -12.61 -3.68
N LYS A 99 -10.52 -13.29 -2.74
CA LYS A 99 -10.88 -13.31 -1.33
C LYS A 99 -10.97 -11.92 -0.73
N ILE A 100 -10.12 -11.01 -1.16
CA ILE A 100 -10.09 -9.63 -0.66
C ILE A 100 -11.41 -8.86 -0.85
N LEU A 101 -12.29 -9.30 -1.76
CA LEU A 101 -13.63 -8.72 -1.95
C LEU A 101 -14.76 -9.65 -1.53
N ASN A 102 -14.51 -10.95 -1.38
CA ASN A 102 -15.55 -11.94 -1.24
C ASN A 102 -15.48 -12.75 0.08
N ASP A 103 -14.36 -12.64 0.80
CA ASP A 103 -14.16 -13.28 2.11
C ASP A 103 -13.90 -12.19 3.15
N ARG A 104 -14.96 -11.86 3.90
CA ARG A 104 -14.92 -10.81 4.91
C ARG A 104 -13.88 -11.10 6.00
N GLY A 105 -13.80 -12.35 6.47
CA GLY A 105 -12.86 -12.73 7.51
C GLY A 105 -11.41 -12.54 7.06
N PHE A 106 -11.11 -12.92 5.82
CA PHE A 106 -9.81 -12.69 5.20
C PHE A 106 -9.48 -11.20 5.10
N THR A 107 -10.46 -10.39 4.67
CA THR A 107 -10.25 -8.95 4.48
C THR A 107 -10.08 -8.24 5.82
N ASP A 108 -10.92 -8.56 6.80
CA ASP A 108 -10.83 -7.99 8.16
C ASP A 108 -9.45 -8.30 8.80
N ASP A 109 -8.99 -9.56 8.75
CA ASP A 109 -7.68 -9.96 9.29
C ASP A 109 -6.51 -9.26 8.59
N MET A 110 -6.51 -9.24 7.25
CA MET A 110 -5.46 -8.62 6.48
C MET A 110 -5.38 -7.11 6.72
N MET A 111 -6.52 -6.41 6.70
CA MET A 111 -6.56 -4.96 6.90
C MET A 111 -6.18 -4.59 8.34
N ALA A 112 -6.59 -5.39 9.32
CA ALA A 112 -6.17 -5.18 10.71
C ALA A 112 -4.65 -5.32 10.89
N LYS A 113 -4.01 -6.28 10.25
CA LYS A 113 -2.55 -6.44 10.26
C LYS A 113 -1.84 -5.26 9.60
N ILE A 114 -2.32 -4.81 8.44
CA ILE A 114 -1.76 -3.65 7.73
C ILE A 114 -1.90 -2.39 8.58
N ALA A 115 -3.08 -2.14 9.16
CA ALA A 115 -3.32 -0.97 9.99
C ALA A 115 -2.41 -0.94 11.23
N LYS A 116 -2.26 -2.06 11.91
CA LYS A 116 -1.35 -2.19 13.07
C LYS A 116 0.11 -1.98 12.69
N ALA A 117 0.55 -2.53 11.56
CA ALA A 117 1.90 -2.32 11.06
C ALA A 117 2.14 -0.84 10.75
N GLY A 118 1.19 -0.17 10.10
CA GLY A 118 1.26 1.26 9.82
C GLY A 118 1.31 2.12 11.09
N ALA A 119 0.48 1.80 12.08
CA ALA A 119 0.49 2.51 13.37
C ALA A 119 1.81 2.32 14.13
N ALA A 120 2.38 1.11 14.10
CA ALA A 120 3.68 0.85 14.73
C ALA A 120 4.83 1.61 14.05
N VAL A 121 4.80 1.73 12.72
CA VAL A 121 5.76 2.55 11.96
C VAL A 121 5.61 4.03 12.33
N GLU A 122 4.40 4.56 12.34
CA GLU A 122 4.13 5.95 12.73
C GLU A 122 4.64 6.24 14.15
N GLU A 123 4.40 5.34 15.11
CA GLU A 123 4.91 5.47 16.48
C GLU A 123 6.45 5.47 16.51
N ALA A 124 7.08 4.53 15.80
CA ALA A 124 8.55 4.43 15.70
C ALA A 124 9.20 5.66 15.05
N MET A 125 8.46 6.34 14.17
CA MET A 125 8.89 7.58 13.49
C MET A 125 8.47 8.86 14.25
N GLY A 126 8.15 8.75 15.55
CA GLY A 126 7.86 9.88 16.42
C GLY A 126 6.43 10.40 16.36
N GLY A 127 5.48 9.61 15.89
CA GLY A 127 4.05 9.95 15.83
C GLY A 127 3.68 10.88 14.66
N VAL A 128 4.59 11.03 13.69
CA VAL A 128 4.31 11.79 12.45
C VAL A 128 3.63 10.87 11.45
N PRO A 129 2.52 11.30 10.80
CA PRO A 129 1.86 10.52 9.77
C PRO A 129 2.85 10.08 8.68
N GLN A 130 2.75 8.83 8.26
CA GLN A 130 3.67 8.20 7.32
C GLN A 130 2.98 7.79 6.02
N ASP A 131 3.67 7.97 4.90
CA ASP A 131 3.40 7.30 3.64
C ASP A 131 4.24 6.03 3.60
N ILE A 132 3.57 4.87 3.53
CA ILE A 132 4.19 3.56 3.74
C ILE A 132 3.97 2.67 2.53
N GLU A 133 5.04 2.14 2.00
CA GLU A 133 5.00 1.07 1.01
C GLU A 133 5.27 -0.27 1.68
N GLY A 134 4.51 -1.29 1.30
CA GLY A 134 4.65 -2.63 1.86
C GLY A 134 4.09 -3.71 0.96
N CYS A 135 4.25 -4.95 1.38
CA CYS A 135 3.64 -6.09 0.72
C CYS A 135 3.10 -7.10 1.74
N VAL A 136 2.12 -7.89 1.30
CA VAL A 136 1.59 -9.02 2.07
C VAL A 136 1.94 -10.30 1.34
N VAL A 137 2.67 -11.17 2.01
CA VAL A 137 3.10 -12.47 1.48
C VAL A 137 2.79 -13.55 2.49
N GLY A 138 2.02 -14.56 2.10
CA GLY A 138 1.64 -15.66 3.00
C GLY A 138 0.84 -15.23 4.24
N GLY A 139 0.17 -14.07 4.18
CA GLY A 139 -0.58 -13.50 5.31
C GLY A 139 0.25 -12.66 6.27
N GLU A 140 1.54 -12.47 6.00
CA GLU A 140 2.45 -11.61 6.75
C GLU A 140 2.67 -10.28 6.04
N VAL A 141 2.74 -9.19 6.82
CA VAL A 141 2.96 -7.82 6.33
C VAL A 141 4.45 -7.49 6.41
N TYR A 142 4.99 -7.01 5.31
CA TYR A 142 6.36 -6.53 5.20
C TYR A 142 6.34 -5.06 4.82
N VAL A 143 6.94 -4.21 5.62
CA VAL A 143 7.18 -2.80 5.31
C VAL A 143 8.46 -2.70 4.48
N VAL A 144 8.38 -2.04 3.35
CA VAL A 144 9.50 -1.89 2.40
C VAL A 144 10.11 -0.49 2.49
N GLN A 145 9.26 0.54 2.61
CA GLN A 145 9.68 1.93 2.69
C GLN A 145 8.68 2.72 3.54
N THR A 146 9.17 3.73 4.22
CA THR A 146 8.34 4.74 4.90
C THR A 146 8.95 6.12 4.74
N ARG A 147 8.10 7.13 4.65
CA ARG A 147 8.50 8.54 4.66
C ARG A 147 7.40 9.36 5.33
N PRO A 148 7.75 10.51 5.93
CA PRO A 148 6.74 11.44 6.45
C PRO A 148 5.76 11.84 5.35
N GLN A 149 4.46 11.81 5.67
CA GLN A 149 3.43 12.26 4.73
C GLN A 149 3.52 13.77 4.54
N VAL A 150 3.60 14.22 3.29
CA VAL A 150 3.71 15.64 2.95
C VAL A 150 2.33 16.27 2.88
N GLY A 151 2.17 17.46 3.48
CA GLY A 151 0.94 18.25 3.34
C GLY A 151 -0.18 17.92 4.34
N VAL A 152 0.15 17.32 5.47
CA VAL A 152 -0.78 17.11 6.60
C VAL A 152 -0.49 18.11 7.73
#